data_96ada96d26e88e601f47f5c94f3eb13c
#
_entry.id   96ada96d26e88e601f47f5c94f3eb13c
#
_cell.length_a   1.000
_cell.length_b   1.000
_cell.length_c   1.000
_cell.angle_alpha   90.00
_cell.angle_beta   90.00
_cell.angle_gamma   90.00
#
_symmetry.space_group_name_H-M   'P 1'
#
loop_
_entity.id
_entity.type
_entity.pdbx_description
1 polymer ?
#
loop_
_entity_poly.entity_id
_entity_poly.type
_entity_poly.pdbx_seq_one_letter_code
_entity_poly.pdbx_strand_id
1 'polypeptide(L)'
;MEHPAGSDPNEVVYIQDGEAGLISYAESFGKSRDWYAEASFDWKRDFDLHHLSALALYNQSKTYYPDSDYPGIPRGYVGLVGRVTYDYDNKYLIEGNVGYNGSENFAPGNRYGFFPAVSGGWVLTQEEFLKDNPVVNFLKIRASYGIVGNDRYHPY
;
A
#
# COMPACT_ATOMS: atom_id res chain seq x y z
N MET A 1 -48.47 35.34 -4.37
CA MET A 1 -49.10 34.94 -3.08
C MET A 1 -50.50 35.44 -3.14
N GLU A 2 -51.50 34.57 -3.32
CA GLU A 2 -52.91 34.98 -3.35
C GLU A 2 -53.45 34.87 -1.90
N HIS A 3 -53.92 36.04 -1.38
CA HIS A 3 -54.63 36.08 -0.12
C HIS A 3 -56.04 35.47 -0.31
N PRO A 4 -56.48 34.61 0.58
CA PRO A 4 -57.88 34.15 0.53
C PRO A 4 -58.85 35.34 0.69
N ALA A 5 -59.92 35.35 -0.11
CA ALA A 5 -60.90 36.42 -0.11
C ALA A 5 -61.54 36.55 1.26
N GLY A 6 -61.33 37.69 1.98
CA GLY A 6 -61.91 38.00 3.28
C GLY A 6 -60.93 38.06 4.47
N SER A 7 -59.63 37.90 4.26
CA SER A 7 -58.63 38.09 5.30
C SER A 7 -58.19 39.55 5.44
N ASP A 8 -57.92 40.01 6.67
CA ASP A 8 -57.35 41.32 6.95
C ASP A 8 -55.98 41.45 6.26
N PRO A 9 -55.72 42.54 5.51
CA PRO A 9 -54.42 42.71 4.82
C PRO A 9 -53.25 42.79 5.76
N ASN A 10 -53.45 42.93 7.06
CA ASN A 10 -52.37 42.96 8.08
C ASN A 10 -52.26 41.62 8.85
N GLU A 11 -53.09 40.63 8.53
CA GLU A 11 -52.99 39.32 9.16
C GLU A 11 -51.88 38.48 8.52
N VAL A 12 -50.91 38.08 9.32
CA VAL A 12 -49.83 37.18 8.85
C VAL A 12 -50.35 35.76 8.87
N VAL A 13 -50.72 35.27 7.70
CA VAL A 13 -51.16 33.88 7.53
C VAL A 13 -49.94 33.01 7.29
N TYR A 14 -49.66 32.12 8.22
CA TYR A 14 -48.63 31.10 8.05
C TYR A 14 -49.22 29.95 7.23
N ILE A 15 -48.72 29.79 6.03
CA ILE A 15 -49.04 28.67 5.17
C ILE A 15 -47.93 27.63 5.37
N GLN A 16 -48.33 26.43 5.75
CA GLN A 16 -47.41 25.30 5.79
C GLN A 16 -47.03 24.93 4.35
N ASP A 17 -45.77 25.17 4.01
CA ASP A 17 -45.19 24.73 2.74
C ASP A 17 -44.58 23.35 2.94
N GLY A 18 -45.11 22.34 2.27
CA GLY A 18 -44.72 20.94 2.39
C GLY A 18 -45.65 20.06 3.18
N GLU A 19 -45.52 18.78 3.03
CA GLU A 19 -46.29 17.79 3.76
C GLU A 19 -45.75 17.61 5.19
N ALA A 20 -46.64 17.54 6.17
CA ALA A 20 -46.28 17.19 7.54
C ALA A 20 -45.89 15.71 7.61
N GLY A 21 -44.63 15.43 7.45
CA GLY A 21 -44.04 14.10 7.59
C GLY A 21 -43.55 13.84 9.02
N LEU A 22 -43.54 12.59 9.43
CA LEU A 22 -42.86 12.18 10.64
C LEU A 22 -41.33 12.41 10.45
N ILE A 23 -40.67 12.96 11.48
CA ILE A 23 -39.22 13.07 11.48
C ILE A 23 -38.66 11.66 11.40
N SER A 24 -37.95 11.35 10.28
CA SER A 24 -37.23 10.11 10.15
C SER A 24 -35.83 10.28 10.68
N TYR A 25 -35.43 9.41 11.58
CA TYR A 25 -34.07 9.30 12.08
C TYR A 25 -33.48 8.00 11.57
N ALA A 26 -32.34 8.09 10.88
CA ALA A 26 -31.55 6.93 10.46
C ALA A 26 -30.18 7.01 11.10
N GLU A 27 -29.79 5.95 11.79
CA GLU A 27 -28.48 5.80 12.39
C GLU A 27 -27.77 4.62 11.73
N SER A 28 -26.53 4.83 11.28
CA SER A 28 -25.72 3.76 10.72
C SER A 28 -24.43 3.63 11.55
N PHE A 29 -24.15 2.40 11.97
CA PHE A 29 -22.92 2.07 12.69
C PHE A 29 -22.01 1.26 11.78
N GLY A 30 -20.78 1.72 11.61
CA GLY A 30 -19.71 0.96 10.98
C GLY A 30 -18.80 0.35 12.06
N LYS A 31 -18.41 -0.91 11.88
CA LYS A 31 -17.38 -1.56 12.69
C LYS A 31 -16.39 -2.25 11.78
N SER A 32 -15.10 -2.11 12.08
CA SER A 32 -14.06 -2.92 11.46
C SER A 32 -13.19 -3.57 12.53
N ARG A 33 -12.57 -4.67 12.17
CA ARG A 33 -11.58 -5.34 12.99
C ARG A 33 -10.44 -5.78 12.12
N ASP A 34 -9.25 -5.29 12.44
CA ASP A 34 -8.03 -5.58 11.71
C ASP A 34 -7.04 -6.31 12.62
N TRP A 35 -6.28 -7.23 12.03
CA TRP A 35 -5.11 -7.77 12.67
C TRP A 35 -3.97 -7.90 11.65
N TYR A 36 -2.77 -7.76 12.15
CA TYR A 36 -1.54 -7.86 11.39
C TYR A 36 -0.53 -8.67 12.18
N ALA A 37 0.15 -9.59 11.49
CA ALA A 37 1.27 -10.34 12.03
C ALA A 37 2.43 -10.28 11.05
N GLU A 38 3.64 -10.11 11.57
CA GLU A 38 4.88 -10.06 10.80
C GLU A 38 5.97 -10.83 11.52
N ALA A 39 6.77 -11.54 10.74
CA ALA A 39 8.00 -12.16 11.21
C ALA A 39 9.10 -11.91 10.18
N SER A 40 10.27 -11.48 10.63
CA SER A 40 11.42 -11.24 9.76
C SER A 40 12.67 -11.94 10.29
N PHE A 41 13.51 -12.35 9.37
CA PHE A 41 14.82 -12.89 9.62
C PHE A 41 15.84 -12.11 8.79
N ASP A 42 16.79 -11.48 9.48
CA ASP A 42 17.88 -10.75 8.89
C ASP A 42 19.20 -11.48 9.16
N TRP A 43 19.99 -11.67 8.12
CA TRP A 43 21.31 -12.24 8.21
C TRP A 43 22.30 -11.37 7.45
N LYS A 44 23.44 -11.06 8.08
CA LYS A 44 24.52 -10.27 7.49
C LYS A 44 25.85 -10.93 7.80
N ARG A 45 26.74 -10.93 6.81
CA ARG A 45 28.10 -11.45 6.95
C ARG A 45 29.07 -10.70 6.06
N ASP A 46 30.17 -10.30 6.66
CA ASP A 46 31.29 -9.64 5.99
C ASP A 46 32.46 -10.59 5.86
N PHE A 47 33.05 -10.64 4.67
CA PHE A 47 34.24 -11.42 4.34
C PHE A 47 35.23 -10.51 3.64
N ASP A 48 36.09 -9.84 4.40
CA ASP A 48 37.07 -8.88 3.88
C ASP A 48 36.38 -7.79 3.02
N LEU A 49 36.55 -7.85 1.69
CA LEU A 49 35.90 -6.89 0.75
C LEU A 49 34.51 -7.29 0.32
N HIS A 50 34.00 -8.41 0.78
CA HIS A 50 32.69 -8.94 0.38
C HIS A 50 31.70 -8.78 1.52
N HIS A 51 30.59 -8.08 1.26
CA HIS A 51 29.50 -7.89 2.20
C HIS A 51 28.25 -8.56 1.65
N LEU A 52 27.73 -9.52 2.38
CA LEU A 52 26.54 -10.27 1.99
C LEU A 52 25.45 -10.07 3.04
N SER A 53 24.23 -9.74 2.60
CA SER A 53 23.08 -9.72 3.48
C SER A 53 21.88 -10.42 2.85
N ALA A 54 21.08 -11.05 3.70
CA ALA A 54 19.83 -11.71 3.32
C ALA A 54 18.72 -11.32 4.29
N LEU A 55 17.56 -11.04 3.76
CA LEU A 55 16.33 -10.77 4.49
C LEU A 55 15.26 -11.74 4.01
N ALA A 56 14.58 -12.38 4.94
CA ALA A 56 13.32 -13.06 4.69
C ALA A 56 12.26 -12.45 5.59
N LEU A 57 11.11 -12.08 5.02
CA LEU A 57 10.01 -11.48 5.75
C LEU A 57 8.70 -12.17 5.35
N TYR A 58 7.94 -12.53 6.35
CA TYR A 58 6.58 -13.02 6.21
C TYR A 58 5.63 -12.05 6.89
N ASN A 59 4.56 -11.67 6.21
CA ASN A 59 3.50 -10.89 6.81
C ASN A 59 2.12 -11.45 6.44
N GLN A 60 1.17 -11.21 7.32
CA GLN A 60 -0.22 -11.58 7.11
C GLN A 60 -1.12 -10.52 7.75
N SER A 61 -2.16 -10.13 7.04
CA SER A 61 -3.18 -9.23 7.56
C SER A 61 -4.57 -9.74 7.22
N LYS A 62 -5.54 -9.40 8.06
CA LYS A 62 -6.94 -9.67 7.78
C LYS A 62 -7.81 -8.54 8.34
N THR A 63 -8.68 -8.03 7.48
CA THR A 63 -9.66 -7.01 7.79
C THR A 63 -11.05 -7.64 7.73
N TYR A 64 -11.78 -7.53 8.83
CA TYR A 64 -13.17 -7.95 8.92
C TYR A 64 -14.07 -6.71 8.78
N TYR A 65 -15.13 -6.84 8.02
CA TYR A 65 -16.10 -5.76 7.74
C TYR A 65 -15.45 -4.54 7.07
N PRO A 66 -14.68 -4.72 5.98
CA PRO A 66 -13.95 -3.62 5.36
C PRO A 66 -14.87 -2.65 4.60
N ASP A 67 -16.08 -3.06 4.31
CA ASP A 67 -17.03 -2.32 3.49
C ASP A 67 -18.44 -2.43 4.05
N SER A 68 -19.18 -1.31 4.00
CA SER A 68 -20.60 -1.27 4.38
C SER A 68 -21.50 -2.01 3.41
N ASP A 69 -21.10 -2.07 2.13
CA ASP A 69 -21.90 -2.68 1.07
C ASP A 69 -21.76 -4.21 1.07
N TYR A 70 -20.63 -4.72 1.55
CA TYR A 70 -20.35 -6.16 1.65
C TYR A 70 -19.79 -6.54 3.02
N PRO A 71 -20.54 -6.36 4.11
CA PRO A 71 -20.03 -6.51 5.48
C PRO A 71 -19.64 -7.94 5.86
N GLY A 72 -20.04 -8.93 5.06
CA GLY A 72 -19.76 -10.35 5.31
C GLY A 72 -18.48 -10.88 4.68
N ILE A 73 -17.78 -10.09 3.85
CA ILE A 73 -16.60 -10.54 3.11
C ILE A 73 -15.32 -9.99 3.75
N PRO A 74 -14.59 -10.79 4.53
CA PRO A 74 -13.30 -10.36 5.05
C PRO A 74 -12.27 -10.26 3.93
N ARG A 75 -11.31 -9.33 4.05
CA ARG A 75 -10.16 -9.20 3.15
C ARG A 75 -8.91 -9.69 3.85
N GLY A 76 -8.26 -10.68 3.26
CA GLY A 76 -7.01 -11.24 3.74
C GLY A 76 -5.87 -10.99 2.76
N TYR A 77 -4.69 -10.75 3.30
CA TYR A 77 -3.44 -10.60 2.57
C TYR A 77 -2.35 -11.42 3.23
N VAL A 78 -1.53 -12.07 2.42
CA VAL A 78 -0.33 -12.79 2.84
C VAL A 78 0.82 -12.36 1.95
N GLY A 79 1.95 -12.02 2.55
CA GLY A 79 3.16 -11.64 1.84
C GLY A 79 4.37 -12.43 2.33
N LEU A 80 5.16 -12.92 1.39
CA LEU A 80 6.48 -13.45 1.62
C LEU A 80 7.47 -12.64 0.79
N VAL A 81 8.48 -12.07 1.44
CA VAL A 81 9.51 -11.26 0.79
C VAL A 81 10.87 -11.85 1.09
N GLY A 82 11.66 -12.04 0.04
CA GLY A 82 13.07 -12.38 0.14
C GLY A 82 13.92 -11.28 -0.50
N ARG A 83 15.03 -10.93 0.13
CA ARG A 83 16.02 -10.01 -0.40
C ARG A 83 17.40 -10.56 -0.14
N VAL A 84 18.26 -10.49 -1.14
CA VAL A 84 19.68 -10.77 -1.02
C VAL A 84 20.44 -9.59 -1.59
N THR A 85 21.37 -9.03 -0.82
CA THR A 85 22.26 -7.98 -1.27
C THR A 85 23.70 -8.44 -1.17
N TYR A 86 24.46 -8.14 -2.21
CA TYR A 86 25.87 -8.38 -2.28
C TYR A 86 26.59 -7.09 -2.64
N ASP A 87 27.61 -6.77 -1.87
CA ASP A 87 28.45 -5.61 -2.07
C ASP A 87 29.93 -6.08 -2.12
N TYR A 88 30.65 -5.61 -3.11
CA TYR A 88 32.08 -5.84 -3.25
C TYR A 88 32.83 -4.51 -3.15
N ASP A 89 33.64 -4.38 -2.11
CA ASP A 89 34.53 -3.24 -1.83
C ASP A 89 33.77 -1.88 -1.84
N ASN A 90 32.48 -1.88 -1.50
CA ASN A 90 31.61 -0.70 -1.61
C ASN A 90 31.56 -0.09 -3.02
N LYS A 91 32.08 -0.79 -4.03
CA LYS A 91 32.11 -0.37 -5.44
C LYS A 91 30.98 -0.95 -6.26
N TYR A 92 30.79 -2.26 -6.15
CA TYR A 92 29.80 -3.01 -6.94
C TYR A 92 28.72 -3.57 -6.04
N LEU A 93 27.51 -3.15 -6.27
CA LEU A 93 26.36 -3.58 -5.48
C LEU A 93 25.38 -4.34 -6.38
N ILE A 94 24.93 -5.50 -5.91
CA ILE A 94 23.91 -6.30 -6.58
C ILE A 94 22.85 -6.63 -5.53
N GLU A 95 21.59 -6.46 -5.91
CA GLU A 95 20.46 -6.78 -5.06
C GLU A 95 19.40 -7.57 -5.85
N GLY A 96 19.01 -8.70 -5.30
CA GLY A 96 17.87 -9.49 -5.78
C GLY A 96 16.75 -9.46 -4.76
N ASN A 97 15.53 -9.21 -5.23
CA ASN A 97 14.32 -9.21 -4.43
C ASN A 97 13.31 -10.17 -5.04
N VAL A 98 12.59 -10.88 -4.20
CA VAL A 98 11.45 -11.69 -4.59
C VAL A 98 10.28 -11.41 -3.65
N GLY A 99 9.12 -11.13 -4.22
CA GLY A 99 7.86 -11.05 -3.50
C GLY A 99 6.93 -12.18 -3.95
N TYR A 100 6.35 -12.88 -2.99
CA TYR A 100 5.28 -13.84 -3.24
C TYR A 100 4.08 -13.45 -2.39
N ASN A 101 3.10 -12.82 -3.03
CA ASN A 101 2.00 -12.18 -2.35
C ASN A 101 0.67 -12.84 -2.72
N GLY A 102 -0.19 -13.04 -1.73
CA GLY A 102 -1.53 -13.55 -1.89
C GLY A 102 -2.57 -12.56 -1.38
N SER A 103 -3.64 -12.37 -2.14
CA SER A 103 -4.76 -11.51 -1.77
C SER A 103 -6.09 -12.24 -1.95
N GLU A 104 -6.96 -12.15 -0.95
CA GLU A 104 -8.33 -12.69 -1.03
C GLU A 104 -9.24 -11.88 -1.98
N ASN A 105 -8.76 -10.75 -2.50
CA ASN A 105 -9.48 -9.96 -3.51
C ASN A 105 -9.58 -10.69 -4.86
N PHE A 106 -8.75 -11.71 -5.09
CA PHE A 106 -8.77 -12.50 -6.31
C PHE A 106 -9.48 -13.84 -6.15
N ALA A 107 -10.04 -14.34 -7.23
CA ALA A 107 -10.73 -15.63 -7.27
C ALA A 107 -9.78 -16.79 -6.85
N PRO A 108 -10.32 -17.86 -6.25
CA PRO A 108 -9.56 -19.06 -5.96
C PRO A 108 -8.80 -19.57 -7.20
N GLY A 109 -7.50 -19.82 -7.05
CA GLY A 109 -6.60 -20.22 -8.14
C GLY A 109 -5.72 -19.07 -8.68
N ASN A 110 -6.13 -17.81 -8.55
CA ASN A 110 -5.36 -16.63 -9.01
C ASN A 110 -4.96 -15.70 -7.86
N ARG A 111 -5.02 -16.17 -6.62
CA ARG A 111 -4.78 -15.35 -5.43
C ARG A 111 -3.33 -14.98 -5.20
N TYR A 112 -2.40 -15.72 -5.77
CA TYR A 112 -0.97 -15.57 -5.52
C TYR A 112 -0.25 -15.05 -6.75
N GLY A 113 0.64 -14.08 -6.52
CA GLY A 113 1.52 -13.53 -7.54
C GLY A 113 2.99 -13.59 -7.12
N PHE A 114 3.86 -13.82 -8.10
CA PHE A 114 5.30 -13.83 -7.93
C PHE A 114 5.90 -12.57 -8.58
N PHE A 115 6.66 -11.79 -7.80
CA PHE A 115 7.15 -10.47 -8.18
C PHE A 115 8.66 -10.39 -7.96
N PRO A 116 9.47 -10.83 -8.93
CA PRO A 116 10.91 -10.72 -8.85
C PRO A 116 11.39 -9.32 -9.24
N ALA A 117 12.47 -8.88 -8.61
CA ALA A 117 13.17 -7.67 -9.00
C ALA A 117 14.68 -7.86 -8.79
N VAL A 118 15.47 -7.22 -9.64
CA VAL A 118 16.93 -7.19 -9.55
C VAL A 118 17.42 -5.77 -9.74
N SER A 119 18.44 -5.38 -9.00
CA SER A 119 19.11 -4.11 -9.17
C SER A 119 20.62 -4.27 -9.07
N GLY A 120 21.33 -3.41 -9.81
CA GLY A 120 22.78 -3.29 -9.77
C GLY A 120 23.20 -1.84 -9.56
N GLY A 121 24.26 -1.64 -8.83
CA GLY A 121 24.85 -0.32 -8.57
C GLY A 121 26.37 -0.34 -8.71
N TRP A 122 26.91 0.74 -9.26
CA TRP A 122 28.35 0.94 -9.39
C TRP A 122 28.73 2.31 -8.86
N VAL A 123 29.62 2.34 -7.88
CA VAL A 123 30.13 3.57 -7.27
C VAL A 123 31.43 3.95 -7.96
N LEU A 124 31.33 4.82 -8.97
CA LEU A 124 32.46 5.21 -9.81
C LEU A 124 33.54 6.00 -9.04
N THR A 125 33.14 6.74 -8.02
CA THR A 125 34.06 7.51 -7.19
C THR A 125 35.00 6.65 -6.32
N GLN A 126 34.68 5.36 -6.18
CA GLN A 126 35.59 4.40 -5.52
C GLN A 126 36.63 3.80 -6.47
N GLU A 127 36.53 4.08 -7.77
CA GLU A 127 37.51 3.65 -8.75
C GLU A 127 38.75 4.55 -8.77
N GLU A 128 39.90 3.99 -9.03
CA GLU A 128 41.17 4.71 -9.00
C GLU A 128 41.22 5.95 -9.92
N PHE A 129 40.49 5.91 -11.05
CA PHE A 129 40.46 7.03 -12.00
C PHE A 129 39.62 8.22 -11.54
N LEU A 130 38.76 8.06 -10.52
CA LEU A 130 37.91 9.12 -9.98
C LEU A 130 38.16 9.42 -8.50
N LYS A 131 38.93 8.58 -7.81
CA LYS A 131 39.14 8.64 -6.36
C LYS A 131 39.70 9.98 -5.87
N ASP A 132 40.56 10.62 -6.67
CA ASP A 132 41.24 11.87 -6.31
C ASP A 132 40.69 13.08 -7.11
N ASN A 133 39.49 12.98 -7.67
CA ASN A 133 38.90 14.05 -8.45
C ASN A 133 38.34 15.16 -7.53
N PRO A 134 38.83 16.42 -7.62
CA PRO A 134 38.42 17.49 -6.72
C PRO A 134 37.02 18.04 -7.03
N VAL A 135 36.42 17.64 -8.17
CA VAL A 135 35.14 18.16 -8.62
C VAL A 135 33.99 17.18 -8.32
N VAL A 136 34.27 15.87 -8.42
CA VAL A 136 33.26 14.82 -8.26
C VAL A 136 33.48 14.08 -6.94
N ASN A 137 32.79 14.48 -5.89
CA ASN A 137 32.92 13.88 -4.57
C ASN A 137 32.18 12.53 -4.43
N PHE A 138 31.08 12.35 -5.17
CA PHE A 138 30.33 11.10 -5.16
C PHE A 138 29.58 10.91 -6.49
N LEU A 139 29.83 9.78 -7.15
CA LEU A 139 29.11 9.37 -8.35
C LEU A 139 28.77 7.88 -8.27
N LYS A 140 27.48 7.57 -8.33
CA LYS A 140 26.94 6.21 -8.35
C LYS A 140 25.95 6.06 -9.51
N ILE A 141 26.13 5.03 -10.31
CA ILE A 141 25.16 4.61 -11.31
C ILE A 141 24.38 3.44 -10.75
N ARG A 142 23.06 3.45 -10.95
CA ARG A 142 22.16 2.36 -10.53
C ARG A 142 21.17 2.05 -11.64
N ALA A 143 20.94 0.74 -11.86
CA ALA A 143 19.90 0.23 -12.73
C ALA A 143 19.10 -0.82 -11.97
N SER A 144 17.80 -0.87 -12.24
CA SER A 144 16.89 -1.88 -11.65
C SER A 144 15.84 -2.30 -12.65
N TYR A 145 15.44 -3.57 -12.55
CA TYR A 145 14.33 -4.13 -13.28
C TYR A 145 13.50 -5.00 -12.33
N GLY A 146 12.18 -4.92 -12.44
CA GLY A 146 11.30 -5.71 -11.58
C GLY A 146 9.88 -5.79 -12.13
N ILE A 147 9.17 -6.80 -11.65
CA ILE A 147 7.75 -7.02 -11.93
C ILE A 147 6.99 -6.67 -10.65
N VAL A 148 5.93 -5.87 -10.79
CA VAL A 148 5.07 -5.47 -9.69
C VAL A 148 3.62 -5.87 -9.96
N GLY A 149 2.90 -6.26 -8.93
CA GLY A 149 1.46 -6.53 -8.98
C GLY A 149 0.67 -5.43 -8.31
N ASN A 150 -0.57 -5.28 -8.71
CA ASN A 150 -1.53 -4.37 -8.09
C ASN A 150 -2.81 -5.14 -7.78
N ASP A 151 -3.25 -5.13 -6.53
CA ASP A 151 -4.47 -5.77 -6.06
C ASP A 151 -5.59 -4.76 -5.71
N ARG A 152 -5.38 -3.47 -6.01
CA ARG A 152 -6.35 -2.40 -5.77
C ARG A 152 -7.47 -2.37 -6.82
N TYR A 153 -8.02 -3.51 -7.16
CA TYR A 153 -9.21 -3.59 -7.98
C TYR A 153 -10.44 -3.68 -7.07
N HIS A 154 -11.52 -2.98 -7.45
CA HIS A 154 -12.82 -3.22 -6.84
C HIS A 154 -13.21 -4.68 -7.08
N PRO A 155 -13.60 -5.44 -6.06
CA PRO A 155 -14.14 -6.78 -6.27
C PRO A 155 -15.43 -6.65 -7.09
N TYR A 156 -15.56 -7.49 -8.09
CA TYR A 156 -16.78 -7.61 -8.90
C TYR A 156 -17.95 -8.13 -8.07
#